data_af9737c4bcfc531e0c19337f32e07c82
#
_entry.id   af9737c4bcfc531e0c19337f32e07c82
#
_cell.length_a   1.000
_cell.length_b   1.000
_cell.length_c   1.000
_cell.angle_alpha   90.00
_cell.angle_beta   90.00
_cell.angle_gamma   90.00
#
_symmetry.space_group_name_H-M   'P 1'
#
loop_
_entity.id
_entity.type
_entity.pdbx_description
1 polymer ?
#
loop_
_entity_poly.entity_id
_entity_poly.type
_entity_poly.pdbx_seq_one_letter_code
_entity_poly.pdbx_strand_id
1 'polypeptide(L)'
;MLKGSTGSIRSVAIVGAGLMGRRIAGVMARAGLPLVLTDSQPVVLDSALAEARAMAPGERILGEVDLASAVVDADLVIEAIVEDLDAKRGLFAAARAAAPEALLASNSSVIPISRITEGLAGADRTVGMHWWNPPDLIPIVEVIRGEHTSTESMDAAFAVLEFAGKVPVRVQRDVPGFVGNRLQHALWREAIDLVASGVCDAETVDRVVRNTIGLRLAAMGPIENADYVGLDLTLAIHDQVLPSINSDRHSSPLLRQKVAAGQLGAKSGQGFLPWSDGSRDAAAARLAAHIAEQIKNQ
;
A
#
# COMPACT_ATOMS: atom_id res chain seq x y z
N MET A 1 0.18 -24.71 -14.88
CA MET A 1 -1.28 -24.92 -15.00
C MET A 1 -1.80 -25.35 -13.63
N LEU A 2 -2.29 -24.42 -12.84
CA LEU A 2 -2.97 -24.72 -11.57
C LEU A 2 -4.45 -24.90 -11.89
N LYS A 3 -4.89 -26.15 -12.07
CA LYS A 3 -6.29 -26.56 -12.06
C LYS A 3 -6.66 -26.92 -10.62
N GLY A 4 -7.20 -25.98 -9.88
CA GLY A 4 -7.79 -26.16 -8.57
C GLY A 4 -9.01 -25.25 -8.44
N SER A 5 -10.12 -25.78 -8.03
CA SER A 5 -11.49 -25.29 -7.99
C SER A 5 -11.75 -24.12 -7.03
N THR A 6 -11.27 -22.96 -7.36
CA THR A 6 -11.79 -21.64 -7.01
C THR A 6 -11.56 -20.79 -8.25
N GLY A 7 -12.58 -20.11 -8.78
CA GLY A 7 -12.51 -19.49 -10.11
C GLY A 7 -11.19 -18.73 -10.32
N SER A 8 -10.31 -19.28 -11.17
CA SER A 8 -8.98 -18.72 -11.38
C SER A 8 -9.11 -17.35 -12.03
N ILE A 9 -8.63 -16.30 -11.40
CA ILE A 9 -8.50 -14.96 -12.00
C ILE A 9 -7.60 -15.08 -13.22
N ARG A 10 -8.13 -14.72 -14.38
CA ARG A 10 -7.47 -14.83 -15.70
C ARG A 10 -7.35 -13.49 -16.40
N SER A 11 -8.13 -12.50 -15.96
CA SER A 11 -8.16 -11.15 -16.52
C SER A 11 -8.26 -10.12 -15.40
N VAL A 12 -7.57 -9.00 -15.57
CA VAL A 12 -7.49 -7.94 -14.55
C VAL A 12 -7.86 -6.61 -15.18
N ALA A 13 -8.69 -5.83 -14.51
CA ALA A 13 -8.85 -4.41 -14.78
C ALA A 13 -8.27 -3.58 -13.63
N ILE A 14 -7.50 -2.54 -13.95
CA ILE A 14 -6.99 -1.61 -12.95
C ILE A 14 -7.61 -0.24 -13.21
N VAL A 15 -8.25 0.30 -12.18
CA VAL A 15 -8.97 1.57 -12.24
C VAL A 15 -8.20 2.64 -11.49
N GLY A 16 -7.76 3.67 -12.21
CA GLY A 16 -6.87 4.71 -11.74
C GLY A 16 -5.43 4.48 -12.26
N ALA A 17 -5.01 5.29 -13.22
CA ALA A 17 -3.69 5.21 -13.85
C ALA A 17 -2.64 6.14 -13.20
N GLY A 18 -2.84 6.46 -11.93
CA GLY A 18 -1.89 7.22 -11.10
C GLY A 18 -0.60 6.44 -10.83
N LEU A 19 0.20 6.94 -9.88
CA LEU A 19 1.50 6.35 -9.52
C LEU A 19 1.41 4.86 -9.15
N MET A 20 0.40 4.48 -8.36
CA MET A 20 0.22 3.09 -7.95
C MET A 20 -0.34 2.24 -9.08
N GLY A 21 -1.45 2.66 -9.69
CA GLY A 21 -2.16 1.86 -10.69
C GLY A 21 -1.31 1.48 -11.90
N ARG A 22 -0.52 2.41 -12.46
CA ARG A 22 0.36 2.12 -13.60
C ARG A 22 1.43 1.07 -13.28
N ARG A 23 1.97 1.09 -12.06
CA ARG A 23 3.00 0.12 -11.62
C ARG A 23 2.39 -1.22 -11.23
N ILE A 24 1.22 -1.22 -10.57
CA ILE A 24 0.45 -2.46 -10.33
C ILE A 24 0.11 -3.12 -11.66
N ALA A 25 -0.30 -2.32 -12.68
CA ALA A 25 -0.54 -2.83 -14.03
C ALA A 25 0.69 -3.52 -14.62
N GLY A 26 1.86 -2.90 -14.51
CA GLY A 26 3.11 -3.50 -14.96
C GLY A 26 3.45 -4.82 -14.24
N VAL A 27 3.22 -4.89 -12.93
CA VAL A 27 3.45 -6.13 -12.15
C VAL A 27 2.50 -7.25 -12.58
N MET A 28 1.20 -6.98 -12.66
CA MET A 28 0.20 -7.99 -13.03
C MET A 28 0.36 -8.45 -14.47
N ALA A 29 0.65 -7.54 -15.40
CA ALA A 29 0.93 -7.90 -16.78
C ALA A 29 2.19 -8.76 -16.92
N ARG A 30 3.28 -8.42 -16.23
CA ARG A 30 4.53 -9.22 -16.24
C ARG A 30 4.32 -10.65 -15.75
N ALA A 31 3.30 -10.88 -14.93
CA ALA A 31 2.88 -12.23 -14.53
C ALA A 31 2.10 -12.98 -15.65
N GLY A 32 1.87 -12.36 -16.80
CA GLY A 32 1.15 -12.97 -17.93
C GLY A 32 -0.37 -12.82 -17.85
N LEU A 33 -0.90 -11.93 -16.99
CA LEU A 33 -2.33 -11.68 -16.89
C LEU A 33 -2.77 -10.64 -17.94
N PRO A 34 -3.70 -10.96 -18.86
CA PRO A 34 -4.34 -9.96 -19.72
C PRO A 34 -4.93 -8.84 -18.86
N LEU A 35 -4.63 -7.59 -19.22
CA LEU A 35 -4.93 -6.45 -18.37
C LEU A 35 -5.53 -5.28 -19.15
N VAL A 36 -6.55 -4.66 -18.57
CA VAL A 36 -7.08 -3.36 -18.97
C VAL A 36 -6.72 -2.33 -17.90
N LEU A 37 -6.04 -1.25 -18.30
CA LEU A 37 -5.80 -0.08 -17.45
C LEU A 37 -6.79 1.01 -17.84
N THR A 38 -7.49 1.60 -16.87
CA THR A 38 -8.46 2.66 -17.12
C THR A 38 -8.22 3.88 -16.24
N ASP A 39 -8.45 5.05 -16.82
CA ASP A 39 -8.48 6.33 -16.12
C ASP A 39 -9.43 7.27 -16.87
N SER A 40 -10.17 8.11 -16.14
CA SER A 40 -11.06 9.10 -16.71
C SER A 40 -10.33 10.21 -17.50
N GLN A 41 -9.02 10.34 -17.35
CA GLN A 41 -8.19 11.32 -18.03
C GLN A 41 -7.32 10.63 -19.10
N PRO A 42 -7.62 10.77 -20.40
CA PRO A 42 -6.90 10.10 -21.48
C PRO A 42 -5.38 10.35 -21.46
N VAL A 43 -4.95 11.57 -21.16
CA VAL A 43 -3.53 11.95 -21.11
C VAL A 43 -2.78 11.20 -20.00
N VAL A 44 -3.44 11.00 -18.85
CA VAL A 44 -2.88 10.21 -17.72
C VAL A 44 -2.78 8.76 -18.12
N LEU A 45 -3.84 8.23 -18.77
CA LEU A 45 -3.91 6.85 -19.24
C LEU A 45 -2.81 6.54 -20.25
N ASP A 46 -2.60 7.39 -21.26
CA ASP A 46 -1.58 7.21 -22.30
C ASP A 46 -0.16 7.14 -21.69
N SER A 47 0.15 8.08 -20.79
CA SER A 47 1.43 8.09 -20.08
C SER A 47 1.62 6.83 -19.23
N ALA A 48 0.57 6.39 -18.54
CA ALA A 48 0.61 5.21 -17.69
C ALA A 48 0.77 3.90 -18.48
N LEU A 49 0.10 3.81 -19.64
CA LEU A 49 0.25 2.67 -20.56
C LEU A 49 1.68 2.53 -21.06
N ALA A 50 2.35 3.64 -21.39
CA ALA A 50 3.74 3.62 -21.83
C ALA A 50 4.65 3.05 -20.71
N GLU A 51 4.48 3.51 -19.47
CA GLU A 51 5.25 3.03 -18.33
C GLU A 51 4.95 1.55 -18.02
N ALA A 52 3.68 1.16 -17.95
CA ALA A 52 3.29 -0.23 -17.65
C ALA A 52 3.80 -1.22 -18.72
N ARG A 53 3.72 -0.84 -20.00
CA ARG A 53 4.26 -1.65 -21.11
C ARG A 53 5.78 -1.75 -21.08
N ALA A 54 6.48 -0.71 -20.66
CA ALA A 54 7.92 -0.77 -20.47
C ALA A 54 8.33 -1.73 -19.34
N MET A 55 7.48 -1.88 -18.31
CA MET A 55 7.71 -2.84 -17.22
C MET A 55 7.39 -4.30 -17.60
N ALA A 56 6.53 -4.52 -18.60
CA ALA A 56 6.08 -5.83 -19.05
C ALA A 56 6.16 -5.94 -20.60
N PRO A 57 7.36 -5.96 -21.19
CA PRO A 57 7.53 -5.98 -22.63
C PRO A 57 6.90 -7.25 -23.26
N GLY A 58 6.09 -7.06 -24.30
CA GLY A 58 5.42 -8.15 -25.00
C GLY A 58 4.08 -8.59 -24.38
N GLU A 59 3.75 -8.12 -23.21
CA GLU A 59 2.49 -8.46 -22.55
C GLU A 59 1.32 -7.58 -23.05
N ARG A 60 0.11 -8.13 -22.97
CA ARG A 60 -1.09 -7.45 -23.46
C ARG A 60 -1.65 -6.52 -22.39
N ILE A 61 -1.41 -5.22 -22.54
CA ILE A 61 -2.01 -4.16 -21.73
C ILE A 61 -2.85 -3.27 -22.64
N LEU A 62 -4.17 -3.25 -22.42
CA LEU A 62 -5.11 -2.40 -23.12
C LEU A 62 -5.40 -1.14 -22.30
N GLY A 63 -5.71 -0.04 -22.97
CA GLY A 63 -6.22 1.18 -22.35
C GLY A 63 -7.68 1.37 -22.67
N GLU A 64 -8.50 1.75 -21.71
CA GLU A 64 -9.91 2.05 -21.89
C GLU A 64 -10.29 3.22 -20.98
N VAL A 65 -11.01 4.21 -21.50
CA VAL A 65 -11.44 5.39 -20.75
C VAL A 65 -12.76 5.14 -20.03
N ASP A 66 -13.66 4.39 -20.68
CA ASP A 66 -14.96 4.06 -20.12
C ASP A 66 -14.84 2.93 -19.08
N LEU A 67 -15.25 3.21 -17.85
CA LEU A 67 -15.16 2.25 -16.74
C LEU A 67 -15.90 0.95 -17.02
N ALA A 68 -17.14 1.03 -17.53
CA ALA A 68 -17.95 -0.15 -17.76
C ALA A 68 -17.32 -1.09 -18.79
N SER A 69 -16.83 -0.51 -19.90
CA SER A 69 -16.10 -1.24 -20.93
C SER A 69 -14.79 -1.84 -20.43
N ALA A 70 -14.10 -1.14 -19.51
CA ALA A 70 -12.84 -1.62 -18.95
C ALA A 70 -12.99 -2.84 -18.05
N VAL A 71 -14.10 -2.97 -17.31
CA VAL A 71 -14.26 -3.98 -16.26
C VAL A 71 -15.16 -5.14 -16.65
N VAL A 72 -15.95 -5.04 -17.73
CA VAL A 72 -17.02 -5.99 -18.09
C VAL A 72 -16.54 -7.45 -18.20
N ASP A 73 -15.33 -7.68 -18.70
CA ASP A 73 -14.73 -8.99 -18.88
C ASP A 73 -13.65 -9.32 -17.83
N ALA A 74 -13.54 -8.51 -16.76
CA ALA A 74 -12.53 -8.71 -15.74
C ALA A 74 -12.97 -9.72 -14.67
N ASP A 75 -12.12 -10.67 -14.34
CA ASP A 75 -12.29 -11.55 -13.18
C ASP A 75 -11.90 -10.81 -11.88
N LEU A 76 -10.97 -9.85 -11.98
CA LEU A 76 -10.49 -9.00 -10.87
C LEU A 76 -10.44 -7.54 -11.30
N VAL A 77 -11.03 -6.67 -10.49
CA VAL A 77 -10.93 -5.21 -10.62
C VAL A 77 -10.14 -4.66 -9.45
N ILE A 78 -9.01 -4.01 -9.70
CA ILE A 78 -8.19 -3.35 -8.66
C ILE A 78 -8.39 -1.85 -8.77
N GLU A 79 -8.96 -1.24 -7.74
CA GLU A 79 -9.13 0.21 -7.62
C GLU A 79 -7.87 0.85 -7.02
N ALA A 80 -7.33 1.86 -7.69
CA ALA A 80 -6.16 2.65 -7.30
C ALA A 80 -6.37 4.16 -7.56
N ILE A 81 -7.59 4.67 -7.31
CA ILE A 81 -7.93 6.10 -7.44
C ILE A 81 -7.54 6.90 -6.18
N VAL A 82 -7.94 8.16 -6.13
CA VAL A 82 -7.73 9.04 -4.97
C VAL A 82 -8.31 8.44 -3.69
N GLU A 83 -7.70 8.76 -2.54
CA GLU A 83 -8.10 8.25 -1.23
C GLU A 83 -9.30 9.06 -0.70
N ASP A 84 -10.44 8.90 -1.36
CA ASP A 84 -11.72 9.53 -1.04
C ASP A 84 -12.82 8.47 -0.96
N LEU A 85 -13.55 8.45 0.15
CA LEU A 85 -14.54 7.41 0.43
C LEU A 85 -15.71 7.41 -0.56
N ASP A 86 -16.22 8.58 -0.92
CA ASP A 86 -17.40 8.68 -1.78
C ASP A 86 -17.04 8.33 -3.22
N ALA A 87 -15.87 8.75 -3.69
CA ALA A 87 -15.32 8.35 -4.99
C ALA A 87 -15.15 6.83 -5.10
N LYS A 88 -14.60 6.19 -4.05
CA LYS A 88 -14.41 4.73 -4.02
C LYS A 88 -15.75 3.98 -3.96
N ARG A 89 -16.71 4.43 -3.17
CA ARG A 89 -18.08 3.87 -3.13
C ARG A 89 -18.76 3.93 -4.49
N GLY A 90 -18.70 5.11 -5.13
CA GLY A 90 -19.28 5.31 -6.47
C GLY A 90 -18.65 4.38 -7.50
N LEU A 91 -17.32 4.26 -7.49
CA LEU A 91 -16.59 3.35 -8.38
C LEU A 91 -16.95 1.89 -8.13
N PHE A 92 -16.99 1.44 -6.87
CA PHE A 92 -17.34 0.04 -6.54
C PHE A 92 -18.77 -0.29 -6.97
N ALA A 93 -19.73 0.63 -6.80
CA ALA A 93 -21.09 0.45 -7.27
C ALA A 93 -21.16 0.33 -8.81
N ALA A 94 -20.46 1.22 -9.54
CA ALA A 94 -20.42 1.19 -11.00
C ALA A 94 -19.70 -0.07 -11.53
N ALA A 95 -18.56 -0.44 -10.94
CA ALA A 95 -17.83 -1.65 -11.32
C ALA A 95 -18.65 -2.92 -11.04
N ARG A 96 -19.35 -3.00 -9.91
CA ARG A 96 -20.23 -4.13 -9.59
C ARG A 96 -21.40 -4.25 -10.57
N ALA A 97 -21.98 -3.12 -11.00
CA ALA A 97 -23.06 -3.11 -11.99
C ALA A 97 -22.59 -3.60 -13.36
N ALA A 98 -21.37 -3.26 -13.78
CA ALA A 98 -20.80 -3.65 -15.07
C ALA A 98 -20.19 -5.07 -15.05
N ALA A 99 -19.61 -5.50 -13.92
CA ALA A 99 -18.98 -6.81 -13.72
C ALA A 99 -19.49 -7.48 -12.44
N PRO A 100 -20.72 -8.04 -12.46
CA PRO A 100 -21.39 -8.57 -11.27
C PRO A 100 -20.63 -9.72 -10.56
N GLU A 101 -19.85 -10.50 -11.30
CA GLU A 101 -19.14 -11.66 -10.79
C GLU A 101 -17.68 -11.38 -10.44
N ALA A 102 -17.14 -10.21 -10.81
CA ALA A 102 -15.75 -9.85 -10.55
C ALA A 102 -15.44 -9.74 -9.06
N LEU A 103 -14.24 -10.14 -8.68
CA LEU A 103 -13.65 -9.76 -7.40
C LEU A 103 -13.24 -8.29 -7.47
N LEU A 104 -13.79 -7.45 -6.58
CA LEU A 104 -13.40 -6.05 -6.48
C LEU A 104 -12.38 -5.86 -5.36
N ALA A 105 -11.25 -5.30 -5.67
CA ALA A 105 -10.15 -5.05 -4.74
C ALA A 105 -9.85 -3.56 -4.62
N SER A 106 -9.72 -3.04 -3.40
CA SER A 106 -9.27 -1.66 -3.18
C SER A 106 -7.82 -1.62 -2.76
N ASN A 107 -7.04 -0.74 -3.39
CA ASN A 107 -5.68 -0.39 -2.95
C ASN A 107 -5.69 0.76 -1.93
N SER A 108 -6.81 1.03 -1.25
CA SER A 108 -6.87 2.01 -0.17
C SER A 108 -5.80 1.72 0.89
N SER A 109 -5.16 2.78 1.38
CA SER A 109 -4.11 2.69 2.41
C SER A 109 -4.66 2.86 3.82
N VAL A 110 -5.79 3.57 3.99
CA VAL A 110 -6.31 3.94 5.31
C VAL A 110 -7.81 3.77 5.48
N ILE A 111 -8.58 3.70 4.38
CA ILE A 111 -10.04 3.56 4.45
C ILE A 111 -10.39 2.07 4.58
N PRO A 112 -11.10 1.66 5.65
CA PRO A 112 -11.56 0.28 5.80
C PRO A 112 -12.44 -0.18 4.63
N ILE A 113 -12.25 -1.42 4.19
CA ILE A 113 -13.00 -2.02 3.08
C ILE A 113 -14.49 -2.06 3.39
N SER A 114 -14.86 -2.37 4.62
CA SER A 114 -16.25 -2.36 5.09
C SER A 114 -16.94 -1.01 4.89
N ARG A 115 -16.18 0.10 5.00
CA ARG A 115 -16.72 1.43 4.72
C ARG A 115 -16.90 1.71 3.24
N ILE A 116 -16.00 1.22 2.39
CA ILE A 116 -16.11 1.37 0.93
C ILE A 116 -17.32 0.58 0.42
N THR A 117 -17.55 -0.61 0.96
CA THR A 117 -18.56 -1.56 0.49
C THR A 117 -19.86 -1.51 1.26
N GLU A 118 -20.06 -0.54 2.14
CA GLU A 118 -21.29 -0.35 2.90
C GLU A 118 -22.50 -0.20 1.97
N GLY A 119 -23.48 -1.11 2.09
CA GLY A 119 -24.66 -1.16 1.22
C GLY A 119 -24.44 -1.70 -0.20
N LEU A 120 -23.22 -2.14 -0.54
CA LEU A 120 -22.92 -2.70 -1.84
C LEU A 120 -23.47 -4.13 -1.98
N ALA A 121 -24.26 -4.38 -3.01
CA ALA A 121 -24.65 -5.74 -3.38
C ALA A 121 -23.40 -6.56 -3.78
N GLY A 122 -23.31 -7.83 -3.31
CA GLY A 122 -22.13 -8.66 -3.58
C GLY A 122 -20.86 -8.20 -2.85
N ALA A 123 -21.01 -7.59 -1.67
CA ALA A 123 -19.89 -7.19 -0.82
C ALA A 123 -19.03 -8.38 -0.35
N ASP A 124 -19.55 -9.60 -0.41
CA ASP A 124 -18.81 -10.84 -0.18
C ASP A 124 -17.67 -11.07 -1.21
N ARG A 125 -17.80 -10.48 -2.41
CA ARG A 125 -16.79 -10.49 -3.46
C ARG A 125 -15.98 -9.18 -3.49
N THR A 126 -15.63 -8.69 -2.33
CA THR A 126 -14.77 -7.50 -2.18
C THR A 126 -13.65 -7.79 -1.21
N VAL A 127 -12.48 -7.16 -1.43
CA VAL A 127 -11.29 -7.36 -0.61
C VAL A 127 -10.41 -6.11 -0.64
N GLY A 128 -9.62 -5.88 0.40
CA GLY A 128 -8.51 -4.94 0.30
C GLY A 128 -7.28 -5.62 -0.29
N MET A 129 -6.62 -4.95 -1.22
CA MET A 129 -5.27 -5.31 -1.72
C MET A 129 -4.37 -4.09 -1.55
N HIS A 130 -3.84 -3.90 -0.36
CA HIS A 130 -2.98 -2.75 -0.07
C HIS A 130 -1.54 -3.03 -0.51
N TRP A 131 -1.17 -2.43 -1.62
CA TRP A 131 0.19 -2.47 -2.18
C TRP A 131 1.03 -1.34 -1.59
N TRP A 132 2.29 -1.64 -1.34
CA TRP A 132 3.26 -0.66 -0.87
C TRP A 132 4.00 0.01 -2.03
N ASN A 133 4.27 1.30 -1.90
CA ASN A 133 5.02 2.06 -2.90
C ASN A 133 6.53 1.92 -2.70
N PRO A 134 7.32 1.55 -3.72
CA PRO A 134 6.94 1.19 -5.09
C PRO A 134 6.42 -0.26 -5.21
N PRO A 135 5.25 -0.50 -5.84
CA PRO A 135 4.63 -1.83 -5.86
C PRO A 135 5.38 -2.88 -6.67
N ASP A 136 6.24 -2.46 -7.58
CA ASP A 136 7.14 -3.32 -8.35
C ASP A 136 8.35 -3.80 -7.55
N LEU A 137 8.76 -3.05 -6.53
CA LEU A 137 9.92 -3.39 -5.69
C LEU A 137 9.50 -4.04 -4.36
N ILE A 138 8.48 -3.51 -3.68
CA ILE A 138 8.05 -4.06 -2.39
C ILE A 138 7.29 -5.37 -2.62
N PRO A 139 7.74 -6.50 -2.03
CA PRO A 139 7.12 -7.80 -2.27
C PRO A 139 5.77 -7.96 -1.58
N ILE A 140 5.58 -7.38 -0.40
CA ILE A 140 4.38 -7.56 0.43
C ILE A 140 3.16 -6.87 -0.19
N VAL A 141 2.00 -7.59 -0.13
CA VAL A 141 0.66 -7.01 -0.33
C VAL A 141 -0.23 -7.48 0.82
N GLU A 142 -0.80 -6.53 1.55
CA GLU A 142 -1.78 -6.84 2.59
C GLU A 142 -3.13 -7.17 1.94
N VAL A 143 -3.62 -8.38 2.16
CA VAL A 143 -4.96 -8.84 1.74
C VAL A 143 -5.90 -8.69 2.92
N ILE A 144 -6.80 -7.71 2.85
CA ILE A 144 -7.60 -7.25 3.98
C ILE A 144 -9.04 -7.75 3.85
N ARG A 145 -9.50 -8.43 4.90
CA ARG A 145 -10.88 -8.88 5.04
C ARG A 145 -11.75 -7.73 5.53
N GLY A 146 -12.72 -7.28 4.70
CA GLY A 146 -13.83 -6.45 5.14
C GLY A 146 -14.89 -7.27 5.87
N GLU A 147 -15.90 -6.60 6.44
CA GLU A 147 -16.96 -7.24 7.24
C GLU A 147 -17.71 -8.37 6.50
N HIS A 148 -17.94 -8.17 5.20
CA HIS A 148 -18.68 -9.11 4.35
C HIS A 148 -17.80 -9.95 3.42
N THR A 149 -16.49 -9.70 3.37
CA THR A 149 -15.55 -10.42 2.49
C THR A 149 -15.60 -11.93 2.75
N SER A 150 -15.92 -12.72 1.74
CA SER A 150 -15.93 -14.17 1.84
C SER A 150 -14.52 -14.77 1.96
N THR A 151 -14.42 -16.01 2.42
CA THR A 151 -13.15 -16.72 2.46
C THR A 151 -12.63 -17.00 1.05
N GLU A 152 -13.52 -17.31 0.13
CA GLU A 152 -13.22 -17.56 -1.29
C GLU A 152 -12.62 -16.31 -1.95
N SER A 153 -13.15 -15.11 -1.65
CA SER A 153 -12.59 -13.84 -2.11
C SER A 153 -11.19 -13.58 -1.57
N MET A 154 -10.96 -13.86 -0.29
CA MET A 154 -9.63 -13.79 0.31
C MET A 154 -8.65 -14.75 -0.35
N ASP A 155 -9.07 -16.01 -0.60
CA ASP A 155 -8.23 -17.04 -1.20
C ASP A 155 -7.91 -16.73 -2.68
N ALA A 156 -8.89 -16.22 -3.43
CA ALA A 156 -8.68 -15.80 -4.81
C ALA A 156 -7.70 -14.63 -4.92
N ALA A 157 -7.84 -13.61 -4.04
CA ALA A 157 -6.92 -12.50 -3.94
C ALA A 157 -5.50 -12.95 -3.58
N PHE A 158 -5.39 -13.87 -2.65
CA PHE A 158 -4.12 -14.44 -2.21
C PHE A 158 -3.42 -15.17 -3.37
N ALA A 159 -4.14 -16.08 -4.02
CA ALA A 159 -3.61 -16.89 -5.12
C ALA A 159 -3.13 -16.06 -6.32
N VAL A 160 -3.86 -15.01 -6.71
CA VAL A 160 -3.45 -14.17 -7.85
C VAL A 160 -2.21 -13.33 -7.50
N LEU A 161 -2.05 -12.90 -6.26
CA LEU A 161 -0.86 -12.18 -5.82
C LEU A 161 0.37 -13.07 -5.76
N GLU A 162 0.24 -14.30 -5.25
CA GLU A 162 1.32 -15.31 -5.31
C GLU A 162 1.70 -15.63 -6.76
N PHE A 163 0.71 -15.78 -7.64
CA PHE A 163 0.96 -15.98 -9.08
C PHE A 163 1.70 -14.78 -9.70
N ALA A 164 1.41 -13.55 -9.24
CA ALA A 164 2.11 -12.33 -9.66
C ALA A 164 3.50 -12.16 -9.00
N GLY A 165 3.98 -13.16 -8.26
CA GLY A 165 5.29 -13.14 -7.59
C GLY A 165 5.34 -12.22 -6.38
N LYS A 166 4.18 -11.93 -5.77
CA LYS A 166 4.09 -11.17 -4.53
C LYS A 166 4.04 -12.09 -3.31
N VAL A 167 4.27 -11.52 -2.15
CA VAL A 167 4.14 -12.16 -0.86
C VAL A 167 2.89 -11.61 -0.16
N PRO A 168 1.70 -12.18 -0.40
CA PRO A 168 0.48 -11.71 0.24
C PRO A 168 0.46 -12.08 1.71
N VAL A 169 -0.09 -11.19 2.54
CA VAL A 169 -0.32 -11.44 3.97
C VAL A 169 -1.78 -11.20 4.33
N ARG A 170 -2.37 -12.07 5.16
CA ARG A 170 -3.79 -11.97 5.53
C ARG A 170 -3.98 -11.00 6.68
N VAL A 171 -4.80 -9.98 6.48
CA VAL A 171 -5.28 -9.07 7.53
C VAL A 171 -6.73 -9.43 7.82
N GLN A 172 -6.99 -10.00 8.98
CA GLN A 172 -8.31 -10.60 9.33
C GLN A 172 -9.40 -9.57 9.64
N ARG A 173 -9.03 -8.30 9.86
CA ARG A 173 -9.96 -7.21 10.17
C ARG A 173 -9.47 -5.91 9.56
N ASP A 174 -10.34 -5.17 8.91
CA ASP A 174 -10.06 -3.90 8.25
C ASP A 174 -10.10 -2.71 9.21
N VAL A 175 -9.12 -2.64 10.07
CA VAL A 175 -8.92 -1.45 10.91
C VAL A 175 -8.26 -0.32 10.10
N PRO A 176 -8.54 0.97 10.40
CA PRO A 176 -7.89 2.09 9.70
C PRO A 176 -6.35 1.98 9.69
N GLY A 177 -5.73 2.03 8.50
CA GLY A 177 -4.28 1.91 8.31
C GLY A 177 -3.74 0.47 8.41
N PHE A 178 -4.60 -0.54 8.52
CA PHE A 178 -4.28 -1.97 8.50
C PHE A 178 -3.13 -2.36 9.45
N VAL A 179 -2.11 -3.08 9.02
CA VAL A 179 -0.97 -3.45 9.86
C VAL A 179 0.19 -2.50 9.65
N GLY A 180 0.69 -2.40 8.43
CA GLY A 180 1.92 -1.70 8.14
C GLY A 180 1.83 -0.19 8.39
N ASN A 181 0.78 0.48 7.92
CA ASN A 181 0.59 1.92 8.20
C ASN A 181 0.41 2.21 9.69
N ARG A 182 -0.26 1.34 10.43
CA ARG A 182 -0.41 1.52 11.88
C ARG A 182 0.95 1.51 12.59
N LEU A 183 1.81 0.54 12.26
CA LEU A 183 3.16 0.45 12.83
C LEU A 183 4.03 1.64 12.40
N GLN A 184 3.99 2.00 11.11
CA GLN A 184 4.74 3.13 10.56
C GLN A 184 4.33 4.44 11.23
N HIS A 185 3.02 4.72 11.35
CA HIS A 185 2.54 5.96 11.94
C HIS A 185 2.71 6.00 13.47
N ALA A 186 2.74 4.86 14.15
CA ALA A 186 3.12 4.81 15.56
C ALA A 186 4.58 5.23 15.76
N LEU A 187 5.49 4.72 14.93
CA LEU A 187 6.90 5.14 14.91
C LEU A 187 7.05 6.62 14.57
N TRP A 188 6.37 7.11 13.52
CA TRP A 188 6.46 8.52 13.11
C TRP A 188 5.89 9.47 14.16
N ARG A 189 4.81 9.09 14.86
CA ARG A 189 4.24 9.90 15.93
C ARG A 189 5.28 10.16 17.01
N GLU A 190 5.95 9.12 17.50
CA GLU A 190 7.00 9.25 18.49
C GLU A 190 8.23 10.01 17.96
N ALA A 191 8.68 9.71 16.74
CA ALA A 191 9.80 10.40 16.11
C ALA A 191 9.57 11.90 15.98
N ILE A 192 8.36 12.32 15.61
CA ILE A 192 7.99 13.75 15.52
C ILE A 192 7.90 14.38 16.91
N ASP A 193 7.44 13.65 17.91
CA ASP A 193 7.32 14.15 19.28
C ASP A 193 8.68 14.40 19.93
N LEU A 194 9.64 13.50 19.72
CA LEU A 194 11.02 13.69 20.17
C LEU A 194 11.66 14.97 19.60
N VAL A 195 11.35 15.30 18.35
CA VAL A 195 11.78 16.57 17.74
C VAL A 195 11.01 17.75 18.30
N ALA A 196 9.69 17.63 18.45
CA ALA A 196 8.82 18.71 18.93
C ALA A 196 9.11 19.11 20.38
N SER A 197 9.44 18.14 21.22
CA SER A 197 9.78 18.33 22.63
C SER A 197 11.25 18.72 22.85
N GLY A 198 12.07 18.76 21.79
CA GLY A 198 13.46 19.18 21.87
C GLY A 198 14.42 18.16 22.48
N VAL A 199 14.02 16.88 22.54
CA VAL A 199 14.90 15.79 22.98
C VAL A 199 16.10 15.67 22.04
N CYS A 200 15.86 15.77 20.72
CA CYS A 200 16.92 15.79 19.70
C CYS A 200 16.38 16.38 18.38
N ASP A 201 17.27 16.65 17.44
CA ASP A 201 16.91 17.06 16.08
C ASP A 201 16.48 15.88 15.19
N ALA A 202 15.87 16.19 14.04
CA ALA A 202 15.36 15.20 13.11
C ALA A 202 16.47 14.31 12.51
N GLU A 203 17.67 14.86 12.30
CA GLU A 203 18.81 14.10 11.79
C GLU A 203 19.27 13.04 12.79
N THR A 204 19.25 13.38 14.08
CA THR A 204 19.59 12.47 15.18
C THR A 204 18.57 11.33 15.29
N VAL A 205 17.24 11.63 15.23
CA VAL A 205 16.20 10.59 15.19
C VAL A 205 16.45 9.61 14.06
N ASP A 206 16.64 10.11 12.85
CA ASP A 206 16.90 9.29 11.67
C ASP A 206 18.16 8.45 11.80
N ARG A 207 19.23 9.02 12.37
CA ARG A 207 20.50 8.33 12.59
C ARG A 207 20.35 7.20 13.58
N VAL A 208 19.66 7.43 14.70
CA VAL A 208 19.38 6.41 15.71
C VAL A 208 18.56 5.27 15.11
N VAL A 209 17.42 5.58 14.46
CA VAL A 209 16.55 4.56 13.88
C VAL A 209 17.28 3.70 12.86
N ARG A 210 17.99 4.33 11.90
CA ARG A 210 18.71 3.61 10.83
C ARG A 210 19.82 2.70 11.35
N ASN A 211 20.49 3.08 12.44
CA ASN A 211 21.66 2.34 12.94
C ASN A 211 21.34 1.43 14.14
N THR A 212 20.09 1.31 14.54
CA THR A 212 19.64 0.43 15.63
C THR A 212 18.47 -0.44 15.21
N ILE A 213 17.23 0.04 15.44
CA ILE A 213 16.00 -0.74 15.17
C ILE A 213 15.88 -1.09 13.68
N GLY A 214 16.17 -0.16 12.78
CA GLY A 214 16.09 -0.37 11.33
C GLY A 214 16.97 -1.51 10.82
N LEU A 215 18.17 -1.66 11.37
CA LEU A 215 19.07 -2.77 11.02
C LEU A 215 18.51 -4.14 11.45
N ARG A 216 17.80 -4.18 12.58
CA ARG A 216 17.25 -5.43 13.11
C ARG A 216 15.94 -5.84 12.45
N LEU A 217 15.06 -4.85 12.12
CA LEU A 217 13.74 -5.13 11.57
C LEU A 217 13.77 -5.87 10.23
N ALA A 218 14.83 -5.71 9.44
CA ALA A 218 15.00 -6.46 8.19
C ALA A 218 15.33 -7.95 8.41
N ALA A 219 15.96 -8.28 9.54
CA ALA A 219 16.36 -9.65 9.89
C ALA A 219 15.37 -10.32 10.84
N MET A 220 14.70 -9.54 11.68
CA MET A 220 13.85 -10.04 12.76
C MET A 220 12.69 -9.06 12.96
N GLY A 221 11.46 -9.54 12.81
CA GLY A 221 10.26 -8.74 13.04
C GLY A 221 10.10 -8.28 14.49
N PRO A 222 9.25 -7.29 14.78
CA PRO A 222 9.15 -6.71 16.13
C PRO A 222 8.67 -7.72 17.18
N ILE A 223 7.80 -8.65 16.83
CA ILE A 223 7.31 -9.68 17.77
C ILE A 223 8.38 -10.73 18.02
N GLU A 224 9.01 -11.23 16.97
CA GLU A 224 10.14 -12.16 17.10
C GLU A 224 11.28 -11.56 17.92
N ASN A 225 11.58 -10.28 17.73
CA ASN A 225 12.59 -9.59 18.53
C ASN A 225 12.19 -9.48 20.01
N ALA A 226 10.91 -9.26 20.33
CA ALA A 226 10.43 -9.24 21.71
C ALA A 226 10.57 -10.62 22.38
N ASP A 227 10.24 -11.69 21.68
CA ASP A 227 10.44 -13.07 22.15
C ASP A 227 11.94 -13.38 22.34
N TYR A 228 12.78 -12.99 21.38
CA TYR A 228 14.23 -13.21 21.43
C TYR A 228 14.90 -12.51 22.63
N VAL A 229 14.47 -11.29 22.94
CA VAL A 229 14.98 -10.52 24.09
C VAL A 229 14.47 -11.07 25.43
N GLY A 230 13.28 -11.67 25.41
CA GLY A 230 12.55 -12.17 26.57
C GLY A 230 11.37 -11.29 26.94
N LEU A 231 10.20 -11.91 27.09
CA LEU A 231 8.95 -11.18 27.36
C LEU A 231 8.93 -10.55 28.76
N ASP A 232 9.63 -11.11 29.73
CA ASP A 232 9.81 -10.56 31.06
C ASP A 232 10.61 -9.24 31.03
N LEU A 233 11.71 -9.21 30.27
CA LEU A 233 12.49 -7.99 30.09
C LEU A 233 11.69 -6.96 29.25
N THR A 234 11.00 -7.40 28.20
CA THR A 234 10.13 -6.55 27.39
C THR A 234 9.05 -5.90 28.25
N LEU A 235 8.39 -6.66 29.14
CA LEU A 235 7.40 -6.13 30.08
C LEU A 235 8.00 -5.07 31.00
N ALA A 236 9.14 -5.39 31.63
CA ALA A 236 9.80 -4.46 32.55
C ALA A 236 10.20 -3.13 31.87
N ILE A 237 10.65 -3.18 30.60
CA ILE A 237 10.96 -1.99 29.81
C ILE A 237 9.68 -1.24 29.45
N HIS A 238 8.61 -1.92 29.05
CA HIS A 238 7.32 -1.30 28.73
C HIS A 238 6.76 -0.53 29.90
N ASP A 239 6.81 -1.07 31.12
CA ASP A 239 6.32 -0.42 32.33
C ASP A 239 7.05 0.92 32.62
N GLN A 240 8.28 1.08 32.16
CA GLN A 240 9.06 2.31 32.29
C GLN A 240 8.87 3.28 31.12
N VAL A 241 8.78 2.77 29.88
CA VAL A 241 8.85 3.60 28.67
C VAL A 241 7.45 4.03 28.21
N LEU A 242 6.45 3.13 28.20
CA LEU A 242 5.11 3.44 27.67
C LEU A 242 4.42 4.62 28.35
N PRO A 243 4.57 4.88 29.68
CA PRO A 243 3.99 6.06 30.30
C PRO A 243 4.52 7.39 29.75
N SER A 244 5.70 7.40 29.12
CA SER A 244 6.37 8.63 28.66
C SER A 244 6.35 8.84 27.16
N ILE A 245 6.04 7.83 26.36
CA ILE A 245 5.94 7.98 24.90
C ILE A 245 4.60 8.60 24.49
N ASN A 246 4.59 9.26 23.33
CA ASN A 246 3.41 9.95 22.83
C ASN A 246 2.23 9.03 22.56
N SER A 247 1.08 9.31 23.17
CA SER A 247 -0.19 8.57 22.99
C SER A 247 -1.28 9.38 22.29
N ASP A 248 -0.96 10.54 21.73
CA ASP A 248 -1.90 11.44 21.09
C ASP A 248 -2.63 10.75 19.90
N ARG A 249 -3.92 11.04 19.80
CA ARG A 249 -4.78 10.59 18.70
C ARG A 249 -4.87 11.62 17.56
N HIS A 250 -4.17 12.75 17.69
CA HIS A 250 -4.17 13.84 16.72
C HIS A 250 -2.76 14.07 16.17
N SER A 251 -2.69 14.66 14.99
CA SER A 251 -1.40 15.03 14.39
C SER A 251 -0.68 16.06 15.25
N SER A 252 0.64 15.91 15.40
CA SER A 252 1.50 16.83 16.11
C SER A 252 1.28 18.30 15.69
N PRO A 253 1.22 19.26 16.63
CA PRO A 253 1.18 20.69 16.32
C PRO A 253 2.35 21.13 15.43
N LEU A 254 3.55 20.59 15.64
CA LEU A 254 4.73 20.88 14.82
C LEU A 254 4.52 20.45 13.36
N LEU A 255 3.94 19.27 13.13
CA LEU A 255 3.62 18.82 11.77
C LEU A 255 2.60 19.76 11.10
N ARG A 256 1.55 20.17 11.81
CA ARG A 256 0.55 21.11 11.30
C ARG A 256 1.16 22.46 10.96
N GLN A 257 2.04 22.99 11.84
CA GLN A 257 2.75 24.23 11.62
C GLN A 257 3.61 24.19 10.35
N LYS A 258 4.37 23.09 10.13
CA LYS A 258 5.17 22.90 8.92
C LYS A 258 4.31 22.90 7.66
N VAL A 259 3.22 22.16 7.66
CA VAL A 259 2.28 22.11 6.53
C VAL A 259 1.69 23.50 6.25
N ALA A 260 1.23 24.22 7.27
CA ALA A 260 0.69 25.58 7.14
C ALA A 260 1.75 26.57 6.61
N ALA A 261 3.02 26.37 6.92
CA ALA A 261 4.14 27.16 6.41
C ALA A 261 4.61 26.75 5.01
N GLY A 262 3.94 25.81 4.34
CA GLY A 262 4.35 25.29 3.02
C GLY A 262 5.60 24.42 3.04
N GLN A 263 6.08 23.99 4.21
CA GLN A 263 7.23 23.11 4.37
C GLN A 263 6.82 21.65 4.19
N LEU A 264 6.61 21.24 2.93
CA LEU A 264 6.03 19.94 2.55
C LEU A 264 7.07 18.84 2.31
N GLY A 265 8.28 18.98 2.84
CA GLY A 265 9.37 18.04 2.62
C GLY A 265 9.96 18.13 1.23
N ALA A 266 10.27 16.99 0.63
CA ALA A 266 10.87 16.89 -0.71
C ALA A 266 10.05 17.55 -1.83
N LYS A 267 8.75 17.80 -1.61
CA LYS A 267 7.89 18.50 -2.58
C LYS A 267 8.15 20.01 -2.66
N SER A 268 8.63 20.61 -1.58
CA SER A 268 8.85 22.07 -1.46
C SER A 268 10.29 22.44 -1.13
N GLY A 269 11.21 21.47 -1.12
CA GLY A 269 12.62 21.70 -0.78
C GLY A 269 12.90 21.80 0.73
N GLN A 270 11.87 21.83 1.56
CA GLN A 270 12.01 21.97 3.02
C GLN A 270 10.92 21.22 3.76
N GLY A 271 11.31 20.52 4.83
CA GLY A 271 10.41 19.80 5.75
C GLY A 271 10.98 19.75 7.15
N PHE A 272 11.03 18.58 7.78
CA PHE A 272 11.86 18.33 8.96
C PHE A 272 13.34 18.41 8.61
N LEU A 273 13.67 17.99 7.40
CA LEU A 273 15.01 18.05 6.81
C LEU A 273 15.01 18.96 5.58
N PRO A 274 16.16 19.55 5.21
CA PRO A 274 16.32 20.25 3.95
C PRO A 274 16.38 19.25 2.77
N TRP A 275 15.84 19.64 1.61
CA TRP A 275 15.84 18.89 0.38
C TRP A 275 16.35 19.76 -0.77
N SER A 276 17.61 19.61 -1.13
CA SER A 276 18.20 20.29 -2.28
C SER A 276 17.76 19.65 -3.61
N ASP A 277 18.01 20.35 -4.71
CA ASP A 277 17.75 19.83 -6.05
C ASP A 277 18.45 18.47 -6.26
N GLY A 278 17.72 17.52 -6.82
CA GLY A 278 18.18 16.14 -7.03
C GLY A 278 18.22 15.25 -5.77
N SER A 279 18.10 15.80 -4.57
CA SER A 279 18.16 15.00 -3.33
C SER A 279 17.00 14.01 -3.20
N ARG A 280 15.82 14.34 -3.76
CA ARG A 280 14.67 13.44 -3.82
C ARG A 280 14.95 12.21 -4.68
N ASP A 281 15.52 12.41 -5.88
CA ASP A 281 15.84 11.32 -6.80
C ASP A 281 16.97 10.45 -6.25
N ALA A 282 17.98 11.07 -5.63
CA ALA A 282 19.03 10.36 -4.93
C ALA A 282 18.49 9.51 -3.76
N ALA A 283 17.52 10.02 -3.00
CA ALA A 283 16.89 9.26 -1.94
C ALA A 283 16.06 8.10 -2.49
N ALA A 284 15.31 8.30 -3.57
CA ALA A 284 14.53 7.25 -4.24
C ALA A 284 15.47 6.16 -4.80
N ALA A 285 16.56 6.52 -5.45
CA ALA A 285 17.54 5.57 -5.99
C ALA A 285 18.21 4.76 -4.87
N ARG A 286 18.61 5.41 -3.77
CA ARG A 286 19.18 4.74 -2.60
C ARG A 286 18.18 3.75 -1.97
N LEU A 287 16.91 4.13 -1.84
CA LEU A 287 15.86 3.26 -1.34
C LEU A 287 15.67 2.03 -2.25
N ALA A 288 15.56 2.26 -3.56
CA ALA A 288 15.37 1.19 -4.54
C ALA A 288 16.56 0.20 -4.53
N ALA A 289 17.79 0.70 -4.48
CA ALA A 289 18.98 -0.14 -4.40
C ALA A 289 19.00 -0.99 -3.13
N HIS A 290 18.67 -0.39 -1.98
CA HIS A 290 18.61 -1.11 -0.71
C HIS A 290 17.54 -2.20 -0.71
N ILE A 291 16.32 -1.91 -1.20
CA ILE A 291 15.25 -2.90 -1.30
C ILE A 291 15.67 -4.06 -2.20
N ALA A 292 16.27 -3.77 -3.36
CA ALA A 292 16.72 -4.80 -4.29
C ALA A 292 17.81 -5.70 -3.69
N GLU A 293 18.69 -5.16 -2.85
CA GLU A 293 19.69 -5.93 -2.11
C GLU A 293 19.06 -6.84 -1.05
N GLN A 294 18.11 -6.30 -0.27
CA GLN A 294 17.43 -7.09 0.77
C GLN A 294 16.62 -8.26 0.18
N ILE A 295 15.92 -8.04 -0.93
CA ILE A 295 15.14 -9.10 -1.61
C ILE A 295 16.04 -10.23 -2.13
N LYS A 296 17.27 -9.92 -2.59
CA LYS A 296 18.22 -10.94 -3.04
C LYS A 296 18.75 -11.83 -1.91
N ASN A 297 18.68 -11.35 -0.69
CA ASN A 297 19.21 -12.03 0.50
C ASN A 297 18.13 -12.80 1.28
N GLN A 298 16.87 -12.74 0.87
CA GLN A 298 15.74 -13.53 1.37
C GLN A 298 15.50 -14.76 0.51
#